data_1b5b106031ee8dbcc9cd76868f14b7f2
#
_entry.id   1b5b106031ee8dbcc9cd76868f14b7f2
#
_cell.length_a   1.000
_cell.length_b   1.000
_cell.length_c   1.000
_cell.angle_alpha   90.00
_cell.angle_beta   90.00
_cell.angle_gamma   90.00
#
_symmetry.space_group_name_H-M   'P 1'
#
loop_
_entity.id
_entity.type
_entity.pdbx_description
1 polymer ?
#
loop_
_entity_poly.entity_id
_entity_poly.type
_entity_poly.pdbx_seq_one_letter_code
_entity_poly.pdbx_strand_id
1 'polypeptide(L)'
;MSAPTKFNFAGIFRFPLYALFAFLLGLGCVQGQGQQSSGSSQESLLLGPGDLIHVQIFNSPELETRARITDNGEVSLPLAGKVQVSSMTPAGAASAIGQRYSAGGFLRQPQVTVLVDEYATQSVSIMGEVLRPGNYPVATPRNVLDVLSLAGGLNQIADRHITIQHRQDVSGQGDSRQQVFLPNNPDAALSAQVLVRPGDLIIVPKAGIVYVLGDVGHPGGYVMQDDSTLTVLQAVALAGGATKTASESHVRLIRRSGTGYTEIAVPLKQIQQGSTADIALQHDDVLWIPFSYGKNFIIQSSSAIMGSAGTAAVYRP
;
A
#
# COMPACT_ATOMS: atom_id res chain seq x y z
N MET A 1 -64.84 11.29 6.07
CA MET A 1 -65.37 10.99 4.74
C MET A 1 -64.32 10.22 4.01
N SER A 2 -64.65 9.04 3.87
CA SER A 2 -64.64 7.98 2.89
C SER A 2 -63.34 7.17 2.94
N ALA A 3 -63.30 6.14 3.59
CA ALA A 3 -63.59 4.72 3.55
C ALA A 3 -62.94 3.91 2.39
N PRO A 4 -62.66 2.64 2.61
CA PRO A 4 -61.53 1.88 2.05
C PRO A 4 -62.01 0.92 0.94
N THR A 5 -61.06 0.32 0.23
CA THR A 5 -61.39 -0.79 -0.68
C THR A 5 -60.56 -2.02 -0.37
N LYS A 6 -61.28 -3.04 0.07
CA LYS A 6 -60.90 -4.44 0.14
C LYS A 6 -60.95 -5.09 -1.25
N PHE A 7 -60.10 -6.03 -1.53
CA PHE A 7 -60.36 -7.16 -2.46
C PHE A 7 -59.37 -8.24 -2.09
N ASN A 8 -59.79 -9.28 -1.68
CA ASN A 8 -60.64 -10.42 -1.90
C ASN A 8 -59.91 -11.58 -2.64
N PHE A 9 -60.01 -12.63 -2.05
CA PHE A 9 -59.63 -13.99 -2.06
C PHE A 9 -60.12 -14.78 -3.30
N ALA A 10 -59.41 -15.91 -3.55
CA ALA A 10 -59.89 -17.18 -4.06
C ALA A 10 -59.71 -17.49 -5.57
N GLY A 11 -58.98 -18.53 -5.79
CA GLY A 11 -58.89 -19.24 -7.06
C GLY A 11 -58.21 -20.58 -6.90
N ILE A 12 -58.95 -21.54 -6.31
CA ILE A 12 -58.66 -22.98 -6.27
C ILE A 12 -58.84 -23.57 -7.67
N PHE A 13 -57.87 -24.29 -8.20
CA PHE A 13 -58.08 -25.33 -9.24
C PHE A 13 -56.92 -26.32 -9.18
N ARG A 14 -57.18 -27.46 -8.58
CA ARG A 14 -57.53 -28.81 -9.12
C ARG A 14 -56.45 -29.41 -10.03
N PHE A 15 -55.77 -30.40 -9.47
CA PHE A 15 -55.04 -31.49 -10.16
C PHE A 15 -55.93 -32.24 -11.16
N PRO A 16 -55.33 -32.85 -12.17
CA PRO A 16 -55.44 -34.32 -12.22
C PRO A 16 -54.06 -35.00 -12.46
N LEU A 17 -53.97 -36.03 -11.80
CA LEU A 17 -53.28 -37.28 -11.80
C LEU A 17 -53.50 -38.06 -13.12
N TYR A 18 -52.47 -38.29 -13.93
CA TYR A 18 -52.35 -39.41 -14.89
C TYR A 18 -50.90 -39.61 -15.21
N ALA A 19 -50.34 -40.62 -14.76
CA ALA A 19 -50.02 -41.98 -15.27
C ALA A 19 -48.58 -41.96 -15.79
N LEU A 20 -47.70 -42.56 -15.05
CA LEU A 20 -47.22 -43.95 -15.06
C LEU A 20 -46.82 -44.50 -16.44
N PHE A 21 -45.58 -44.94 -16.55
CA PHE A 21 -45.04 -45.88 -17.54
C PHE A 21 -44.48 -45.32 -18.84
N ALA A 22 -43.14 -45.14 -18.85
CA ALA A 22 -42.27 -45.62 -19.92
C ALA A 22 -40.84 -45.73 -19.41
N PHE A 23 -40.52 -46.88 -18.90
CA PHE A 23 -39.20 -47.44 -18.74
C PHE A 23 -38.73 -47.90 -20.12
N LEU A 24 -37.67 -47.35 -20.71
CA LEU A 24 -36.71 -48.12 -21.52
C LEU A 24 -35.54 -47.25 -22.01
N LEU A 25 -34.36 -47.69 -21.60
CA LEU A 25 -33.08 -47.64 -22.38
C LEU A 25 -32.71 -46.33 -23.07
N GLY A 26 -31.95 -45.53 -22.34
CA GLY A 26 -31.00 -44.58 -22.93
C GLY A 26 -29.62 -44.83 -22.36
N LEU A 27 -28.76 -45.51 -23.10
CA LEU A 27 -27.32 -45.55 -22.85
C LEU A 27 -26.82 -44.14 -22.68
N GLY A 28 -26.60 -43.72 -21.44
CA GLY A 28 -25.90 -42.46 -21.14
C GLY A 28 -24.44 -42.61 -21.51
N CYS A 29 -24.02 -41.94 -22.56
CA CYS A 29 -22.61 -41.54 -22.72
C CYS A 29 -22.20 -40.80 -21.46
N VAL A 30 -21.42 -41.45 -20.63
CA VAL A 30 -20.58 -40.79 -19.64
C VAL A 30 -19.58 -39.96 -20.43
N GLN A 31 -19.94 -38.71 -20.70
CA GLN A 31 -18.94 -37.68 -21.05
C GLN A 31 -18.06 -37.49 -19.81
N GLY A 32 -16.89 -38.14 -19.86
CA GLY A 32 -15.81 -37.82 -18.97
C GLY A 32 -15.55 -36.34 -19.13
N GLN A 33 -16.03 -35.54 -18.17
CA GLN A 33 -15.51 -34.20 -17.95
C GLN A 33 -14.05 -34.39 -17.62
N GLY A 34 -13.22 -34.23 -18.66
CA GLY A 34 -11.80 -34.02 -18.48
C GLY A 34 -11.69 -32.86 -17.50
N GLN A 35 -11.29 -33.17 -16.28
CA GLN A 35 -10.70 -32.22 -15.37
C GLN A 35 -9.58 -31.55 -16.15
N GLN A 36 -9.88 -30.39 -16.74
CA GLN A 36 -8.86 -29.41 -17.06
C GLN A 36 -8.24 -29.08 -15.69
N SER A 37 -7.21 -29.83 -15.36
CA SER A 37 -6.21 -29.36 -14.42
C SER A 37 -5.82 -28.01 -14.97
N SER A 38 -6.37 -26.96 -14.37
CA SER A 38 -5.81 -25.60 -14.42
C SER A 38 -4.38 -25.78 -13.89
N GLY A 39 -3.47 -26.15 -14.80
CA GLY A 39 -2.08 -26.01 -14.56
C GLY A 39 -1.93 -24.55 -14.16
N SER A 40 -1.75 -24.29 -12.86
CA SER A 40 -1.10 -23.09 -12.41
C SER A 40 0.12 -23.00 -13.29
N SER A 41 0.10 -22.09 -14.25
CA SER A 41 1.29 -21.64 -14.94
C SER A 41 2.17 -21.16 -13.80
N GLN A 42 3.01 -22.03 -13.28
CA GLN A 42 4.18 -21.61 -12.56
C GLN A 42 4.88 -20.72 -13.59
N GLU A 43 4.70 -19.42 -13.45
CA GLU A 43 5.54 -18.43 -14.12
C GLU A 43 6.95 -18.86 -13.76
N SER A 44 7.57 -19.64 -14.66
CA SER A 44 8.90 -20.16 -14.46
C SER A 44 9.81 -18.94 -14.48
N LEU A 45 10.34 -18.66 -13.30
CA LEU A 45 11.19 -17.51 -13.04
C LEU A 45 12.34 -17.51 -14.05
N LEU A 46 12.53 -16.37 -14.70
CA LEU A 46 13.60 -16.18 -15.67
C LEU A 46 14.90 -15.83 -14.93
N LEU A 47 15.98 -16.44 -15.38
CA LEU A 47 17.32 -16.14 -14.89
C LEU A 47 17.75 -14.75 -15.32
N GLY A 48 18.43 -14.03 -14.44
CA GLY A 48 18.92 -12.68 -14.69
C GLY A 48 20.37 -12.46 -14.27
N PRO A 49 20.95 -11.34 -14.69
CA PRO A 49 22.31 -10.95 -14.27
C PRO A 49 22.41 -10.89 -12.74
N GLY A 50 23.49 -11.45 -12.19
CA GLY A 50 23.73 -11.49 -10.75
C GLY A 50 23.22 -12.74 -10.04
N ASP A 51 22.32 -13.54 -10.64
CA ASP A 51 21.84 -14.78 -10.04
C ASP A 51 22.96 -15.79 -9.88
N LEU A 52 22.98 -16.52 -8.76
CA LEU A 52 23.91 -17.61 -8.51
C LEU A 52 23.22 -18.91 -8.88
N ILE A 53 23.74 -19.58 -9.89
CA ILE A 53 23.22 -20.87 -10.35
C ILE A 53 24.19 -22.00 -10.02
N HIS A 54 23.63 -23.13 -9.70
CA HIS A 54 24.33 -24.37 -9.49
C HIS A 54 24.02 -25.33 -10.66
N VAL A 55 25.00 -25.57 -11.48
CA VAL A 55 24.91 -26.45 -12.66
C VAL A 55 25.42 -27.83 -12.29
N GLN A 56 24.55 -28.82 -12.39
CA GLN A 56 24.87 -30.24 -12.16
C GLN A 56 24.75 -31.01 -13.44
N ILE A 57 25.72 -31.87 -13.71
CA ILE A 57 25.73 -32.75 -14.89
C ILE A 57 25.71 -34.18 -14.42
N PHE A 58 24.69 -34.94 -14.82
CA PHE A 58 24.58 -36.33 -14.43
C PHE A 58 25.81 -37.12 -14.87
N ASN A 59 26.35 -37.90 -13.97
CA ASN A 59 27.52 -38.74 -14.16
C ASN A 59 28.85 -38.00 -14.49
N SER A 60 28.93 -36.69 -14.17
CA SER A 60 30.13 -35.86 -14.37
C SER A 60 30.29 -34.85 -13.23
N PRO A 61 30.54 -35.30 -11.99
CA PRO A 61 30.62 -34.41 -10.82
C PRO A 61 31.79 -33.42 -10.89
N GLU A 62 32.81 -33.74 -11.68
CA GLU A 62 33.97 -32.86 -11.93
C GLU A 62 33.62 -31.59 -12.71
N LEU A 63 32.48 -31.58 -13.40
CA LEU A 63 31.96 -30.42 -14.13
C LEU A 63 30.87 -29.66 -13.36
N GLU A 64 30.53 -30.16 -12.17
CA GLU A 64 29.59 -29.46 -11.28
C GLU A 64 30.17 -28.10 -10.89
N THR A 65 29.38 -27.04 -11.08
CA THR A 65 29.89 -25.68 -10.92
C THR A 65 28.81 -24.78 -10.38
N ARG A 66 29.18 -23.94 -9.38
CA ARG A 66 28.41 -22.79 -8.94
C ARG A 66 28.99 -21.57 -9.62
N ALA A 67 28.17 -20.87 -10.36
CA ALA A 67 28.60 -19.71 -11.09
C ALA A 67 27.53 -18.60 -11.03
N ARG A 68 28.01 -17.36 -10.95
CA ARG A 68 27.14 -16.18 -11.00
C ARG A 68 26.98 -15.74 -12.46
N ILE A 69 25.75 -15.42 -12.83
CA ILE A 69 25.44 -14.88 -14.16
C ILE A 69 26.04 -13.46 -14.24
N THR A 70 26.83 -13.20 -15.27
CA THR A 70 27.46 -11.90 -15.49
C THR A 70 26.43 -10.84 -15.93
N ASP A 71 26.83 -9.57 -15.93
CA ASP A 71 25.98 -8.46 -16.40
C ASP A 71 25.56 -8.62 -17.86
N ASN A 72 26.37 -9.33 -18.66
CA ASN A 72 26.04 -9.68 -20.06
C ASN A 72 25.05 -10.84 -20.17
N GLY A 73 24.61 -11.41 -19.03
CA GLY A 73 23.70 -12.56 -19.02
C GLY A 73 24.32 -13.90 -19.31
N GLU A 74 25.65 -13.98 -19.28
CA GLU A 74 26.42 -15.21 -19.55
C GLU A 74 26.87 -15.91 -18.27
N VAL A 75 26.94 -17.23 -18.28
CA VAL A 75 27.57 -18.01 -17.23
C VAL A 75 28.85 -18.66 -17.80
N SER A 76 29.93 -18.66 -17.02
CA SER A 76 31.20 -19.32 -17.39
C SER A 76 31.24 -20.71 -16.78
N LEU A 77 31.37 -21.72 -17.64
CA LEU A 77 31.38 -23.15 -17.27
C LEU A 77 32.66 -23.81 -17.67
N PRO A 78 33.15 -24.82 -16.91
CA PRO A 78 34.31 -25.58 -17.28
C PRO A 78 34.10 -26.25 -18.65
N LEU A 79 35.11 -26.25 -19.49
CA LEU A 79 35.12 -26.79 -20.85
C LEU A 79 34.15 -26.14 -21.84
N ALA A 80 32.91 -25.86 -21.44
CA ALA A 80 31.89 -25.27 -22.30
C ALA A 80 32.11 -23.76 -22.56
N GLY A 81 32.92 -23.09 -21.69
CA GLY A 81 33.16 -21.65 -21.78
C GLY A 81 31.94 -20.82 -21.39
N LYS A 82 31.73 -19.71 -22.10
CA LYS A 82 30.61 -18.80 -21.83
C LYS A 82 29.32 -19.26 -22.51
N VAL A 83 28.23 -19.29 -21.77
CA VAL A 83 26.90 -19.69 -22.25
C VAL A 83 25.88 -18.61 -21.85
N GLN A 84 25.10 -18.12 -22.80
CA GLN A 84 24.02 -17.18 -22.57
C GLN A 84 22.86 -17.91 -21.87
N VAL A 85 22.44 -17.41 -20.70
CA VAL A 85 21.38 -18.02 -19.89
C VAL A 85 20.37 -17.00 -19.39
N SER A 86 20.64 -15.69 -19.52
CA SER A 86 19.70 -14.66 -19.06
C SER A 86 18.41 -14.68 -19.89
N SER A 87 17.30 -14.33 -19.25
CA SER A 87 15.94 -14.40 -19.82
C SER A 87 15.49 -15.82 -20.20
N MET A 88 16.17 -16.83 -19.71
CA MET A 88 15.75 -18.23 -19.85
C MET A 88 15.22 -18.75 -18.52
N THR A 89 14.33 -19.74 -18.59
CA THR A 89 13.97 -20.52 -17.40
C THR A 89 15.15 -21.43 -16.99
N PRO A 90 15.24 -21.89 -15.74
CA PRO A 90 16.27 -22.84 -15.33
C PRO A 90 16.32 -24.09 -16.24
N ALA A 91 15.16 -24.57 -16.68
CA ALA A 91 15.07 -25.70 -17.62
C ALA A 91 15.59 -25.34 -19.04
N GLY A 92 15.28 -24.11 -19.50
CA GLY A 92 15.80 -23.58 -20.76
C GLY A 92 17.34 -23.44 -20.73
N ALA A 93 17.86 -22.89 -19.64
CA ALA A 93 19.29 -22.76 -19.41
C ALA A 93 20.00 -24.15 -19.37
N ALA A 94 19.36 -25.11 -18.68
CA ALA A 94 19.88 -26.49 -18.66
C ALA A 94 20.00 -27.09 -20.08
N SER A 95 18.98 -26.86 -20.92
CA SER A 95 19.00 -27.30 -22.32
C SER A 95 20.09 -26.61 -23.15
N ALA A 96 20.23 -25.28 -22.99
CA ALA A 96 21.27 -24.49 -23.69
C ALA A 96 22.68 -24.92 -23.28
N ILE A 97 22.90 -25.15 -21.98
CA ILE A 97 24.17 -25.66 -21.45
C ILE A 97 24.47 -27.07 -21.99
N GLY A 98 23.45 -27.95 -21.96
CA GLY A 98 23.60 -29.30 -22.51
C GLY A 98 23.97 -29.30 -23.98
N GLN A 99 23.33 -28.48 -24.80
CA GLN A 99 23.67 -28.32 -26.21
C GLN A 99 25.11 -27.83 -26.39
N ARG A 100 25.57 -26.90 -25.56
CA ARG A 100 26.94 -26.37 -25.63
C ARG A 100 27.99 -27.45 -25.36
N TYR A 101 27.77 -28.31 -24.35
CA TYR A 101 28.65 -29.45 -24.06
C TYR A 101 28.65 -30.49 -25.19
N SER A 102 27.50 -30.76 -25.79
CA SER A 102 27.38 -31.71 -26.91
C SER A 102 28.03 -31.16 -28.17
N ALA A 103 27.81 -29.90 -28.53
CA ALA A 103 28.39 -29.25 -29.70
C ALA A 103 29.91 -29.10 -29.58
N GLY A 104 30.43 -28.91 -28.37
CA GLY A 104 31.87 -28.89 -28.10
C GLY A 104 32.53 -30.29 -28.14
N GLY A 105 31.76 -31.35 -28.29
CA GLY A 105 32.26 -32.72 -28.28
C GLY A 105 32.74 -33.23 -26.91
N PHE A 106 32.46 -32.48 -25.83
CA PHE A 106 32.91 -32.82 -24.48
C PHE A 106 32.10 -33.95 -23.87
N LEU A 107 30.78 -33.96 -24.12
CA LEU A 107 29.85 -34.96 -23.58
C LEU A 107 28.87 -35.44 -24.66
N ARG A 108 28.54 -36.75 -24.64
CA ARG A 108 27.46 -37.31 -25.46
C ARG A 108 26.18 -37.29 -24.67
N GLN A 109 25.17 -36.54 -25.12
CA GLN A 109 23.84 -36.44 -24.50
C GLN A 109 23.89 -36.12 -22.98
N PRO A 110 24.50 -34.98 -22.57
CA PRO A 110 24.57 -34.60 -21.16
C PRO A 110 23.19 -34.32 -20.62
N GLN A 111 22.89 -34.89 -19.45
CA GLN A 111 21.72 -34.52 -18.67
C GLN A 111 22.15 -33.40 -17.67
N VAL A 112 21.74 -32.19 -17.97
CA VAL A 112 22.10 -31.01 -17.18
C VAL A 112 20.90 -30.59 -16.33
N THR A 113 21.14 -30.30 -15.05
CA THR A 113 20.19 -29.70 -14.13
C THR A 113 20.74 -28.36 -13.68
N VAL A 114 19.92 -27.31 -13.76
CA VAL A 114 20.26 -26.00 -13.26
C VAL A 114 19.35 -25.69 -12.05
N LEU A 115 19.99 -25.55 -10.90
CA LEU A 115 19.36 -25.09 -9.67
C LEU A 115 19.75 -23.63 -9.44
N VAL A 116 18.87 -22.83 -8.86
CA VAL A 116 19.19 -21.46 -8.52
C VAL A 116 19.39 -21.40 -7.01
N ASP A 117 20.64 -21.16 -6.60
CA ASP A 117 20.99 -21.04 -5.19
C ASP A 117 20.60 -19.67 -4.63
N GLU A 118 20.76 -18.61 -5.45
CA GLU A 118 20.47 -17.24 -5.03
C GLU A 118 19.94 -16.43 -6.23
N TYR A 119 18.79 -15.84 -6.07
CA TYR A 119 18.23 -14.90 -7.04
C TYR A 119 18.61 -13.47 -6.67
N ALA A 120 19.60 -12.89 -7.33
CA ALA A 120 19.97 -11.50 -7.11
C ALA A 120 18.96 -10.51 -7.70
N THR A 121 18.24 -10.92 -8.75
CA THR A 121 17.24 -10.11 -9.44
C THR A 121 15.84 -10.25 -8.85
N GLN A 122 15.64 -11.18 -7.91
CA GLN A 122 14.35 -11.47 -7.30
C GLN A 122 14.23 -10.84 -5.91
N SER A 123 14.49 -9.56 -5.85
CA SER A 123 14.26 -8.77 -4.66
C SER A 123 13.50 -7.51 -5.03
N VAL A 124 12.71 -7.03 -4.08
CA VAL A 124 12.07 -5.72 -4.12
C VAL A 124 12.83 -4.82 -3.18
N SER A 125 13.20 -3.64 -3.65
CA SER A 125 13.83 -2.62 -2.82
C SER A 125 12.75 -1.74 -2.18
N ILE A 126 12.79 -1.58 -0.86
CA ILE A 126 11.86 -0.70 -0.13
C ILE A 126 12.67 0.42 0.52
N MET A 127 12.32 1.66 0.19
CA MET A 127 13.01 2.87 0.65
C MET A 127 12.02 3.85 1.28
N GLY A 128 12.53 4.68 2.19
CA GLY A 128 11.78 5.76 2.84
C GLY A 128 11.17 5.37 4.18
N GLU A 129 9.98 5.85 4.46
CA GLU A 129 9.36 5.83 5.79
C GLU A 129 8.65 4.50 6.10
N VAL A 130 9.42 3.41 6.13
CA VAL A 130 9.03 2.09 6.63
C VAL A 130 9.85 1.74 7.86
N LEU A 131 9.39 0.76 8.67
CA LEU A 131 10.11 0.39 9.88
C LEU A 131 11.50 -0.18 9.59
N ARG A 132 11.67 -0.93 8.50
CA ARG A 132 12.94 -1.54 8.09
C ARG A 132 13.13 -1.38 6.59
N PRO A 133 13.74 -0.27 6.13
CA PRO A 133 14.10 -0.14 4.71
C PRO A 133 15.17 -1.17 4.30
N GLY A 134 15.12 -1.64 3.07
CA GLY A 134 16.07 -2.63 2.57
C GLY A 134 15.59 -3.41 1.36
N ASN A 135 16.32 -4.46 0.99
CA ASN A 135 15.97 -5.37 -0.08
C ASN A 135 15.31 -6.62 0.49
N TYR A 136 14.16 -6.99 -0.06
CA TYR A 136 13.38 -8.12 0.39
C TYR A 136 13.25 -9.15 -0.73
N PRO A 137 13.51 -10.43 -0.46
CA PRO A 137 13.38 -11.48 -1.46
C PRO A 137 11.91 -11.67 -1.82
N VAL A 138 11.59 -11.45 -3.08
CA VAL A 138 10.26 -11.63 -3.66
C VAL A 138 10.42 -12.41 -4.95
N ALA A 139 10.10 -13.69 -4.92
CA ALA A 139 10.31 -14.59 -6.04
C ALA A 139 9.16 -14.58 -7.06
N THR A 140 7.97 -14.17 -6.66
CA THR A 140 6.76 -14.10 -7.49
C THR A 140 6.04 -12.79 -7.25
N PRO A 141 5.26 -12.28 -8.21
CA PRO A 141 4.45 -11.10 -7.98
C PRO A 141 3.58 -11.24 -6.71
N ARG A 142 3.65 -10.26 -5.83
CA ARG A 142 2.91 -10.22 -4.56
C ARG A 142 2.17 -8.90 -4.40
N ASN A 143 1.17 -8.90 -3.55
CA ASN A 143 0.50 -7.65 -3.18
C ASN A 143 1.49 -6.73 -2.45
N VAL A 144 1.40 -5.43 -2.74
CA VAL A 144 2.24 -4.41 -2.09
C VAL A 144 2.15 -4.46 -0.56
N LEU A 145 0.99 -4.78 -0.01
CA LEU A 145 0.80 -4.91 1.45
C LEU A 145 1.61 -6.07 2.04
N ASP A 146 1.69 -7.20 1.31
CA ASP A 146 2.50 -8.35 1.76
C ASP A 146 3.98 -7.97 1.79
N VAL A 147 4.43 -7.25 0.77
CA VAL A 147 5.83 -6.81 0.67
C VAL A 147 6.16 -5.76 1.73
N LEU A 148 5.26 -4.80 1.98
CA LEU A 148 5.43 -3.83 3.06
C LEU A 148 5.44 -4.49 4.44
N SER A 149 4.66 -5.57 4.64
CA SER A 149 4.64 -6.30 5.91
C SER A 149 6.00 -6.95 6.22
N LEU A 150 6.77 -7.38 5.20
CA LEU A 150 8.15 -7.87 5.38
C LEU A 150 9.07 -6.76 5.93
N ALA A 151 8.83 -5.52 5.52
CA ALA A 151 9.53 -4.34 6.03
C ALA A 151 9.04 -3.88 7.41
N GLY A 152 8.07 -4.59 7.99
CA GLY A 152 7.45 -4.24 9.27
C GLY A 152 6.32 -3.22 9.17
N GLY A 153 5.93 -2.83 7.96
CA GLY A 153 4.88 -1.83 7.69
C GLY A 153 5.40 -0.40 7.59
N LEU A 154 4.47 0.52 7.44
CA LEU A 154 4.74 1.96 7.40
C LEU A 154 5.05 2.48 8.81
N ASN A 155 5.92 3.49 8.91
CA ASN A 155 6.14 4.17 10.18
C ASN A 155 5.05 5.24 10.44
N GLN A 156 5.09 5.88 11.62
CA GLN A 156 4.06 6.86 12.04
C GLN A 156 4.08 8.17 11.23
N ILE A 157 5.18 8.46 10.55
CA ILE A 157 5.34 9.68 9.75
C ILE A 157 5.34 9.39 8.25
N ALA A 158 4.99 8.17 7.86
CA ALA A 158 4.89 7.77 6.47
C ALA A 158 3.68 8.40 5.78
N ASP A 159 3.86 8.83 4.54
CA ASP A 159 2.75 9.14 3.64
C ASP A 159 2.14 7.82 3.15
N ARG A 160 0.84 7.83 2.97
CA ARG A 160 0.10 6.68 2.44
C ARG A 160 0.06 6.64 0.91
N HIS A 161 0.54 7.70 0.26
CA HIS A 161 0.80 7.71 -1.18
C HIS A 161 2.18 7.14 -1.45
N ILE A 162 2.24 5.84 -1.69
CA ILE A 162 3.48 5.17 -2.04
C ILE A 162 3.71 5.21 -3.55
N THR A 163 4.96 5.23 -3.95
CA THR A 163 5.35 5.16 -5.36
C THR A 163 6.00 3.82 -5.62
N ILE A 164 5.49 3.08 -6.58
CA ILE A 164 6.10 1.85 -7.08
C ILE A 164 6.69 2.16 -8.43
N GLN A 165 7.98 1.96 -8.56
CA GLN A 165 8.71 2.07 -9.82
C GLN A 165 9.03 0.66 -10.30
N HIS A 166 8.39 0.24 -11.38
CA HIS A 166 8.67 -1.05 -12.00
C HIS A 166 9.99 -1.00 -12.74
N ARG A 167 10.74 -2.09 -12.66
CA ARG A 167 11.96 -2.24 -13.43
C ARG A 167 11.61 -2.28 -14.91
N GLN A 168 12.33 -1.51 -15.73
CA GLN A 168 12.12 -1.52 -17.18
C GLN A 168 12.43 -2.92 -17.72
N ASP A 169 11.49 -3.48 -18.45
CA ASP A 169 11.74 -4.65 -19.29
C ASP A 169 12.66 -4.26 -20.45
N VAL A 170 13.42 -5.23 -20.95
CA VAL A 170 14.39 -5.07 -22.06
C VAL A 170 13.77 -4.43 -23.33
N SER A 171 12.46 -4.38 -23.42
CA SER A 171 11.69 -3.77 -24.51
C SER A 171 11.62 -2.24 -24.45
N GLY A 172 12.15 -1.59 -23.42
CA GLY A 172 12.25 -0.11 -23.34
C GLY A 172 10.91 0.62 -23.25
N GLN A 173 9.82 -0.08 -23.07
CA GLN A 173 8.48 0.48 -23.05
C GLN A 173 8.02 0.67 -21.60
N GLY A 174 8.15 1.91 -21.12
CA GLY A 174 7.48 2.41 -19.95
C GLY A 174 8.31 2.47 -18.67
N ASP A 175 8.76 3.68 -18.34
CA ASP A 175 9.02 4.07 -16.94
C ASP A 175 7.64 4.09 -16.24
N SER A 176 7.15 2.91 -15.86
CA SER A 176 5.84 2.80 -15.23
C SER A 176 5.97 3.07 -13.73
N ARG A 177 6.01 4.36 -13.40
CA ARG A 177 5.82 4.81 -12.02
C ARG A 177 4.34 4.76 -11.70
N GLN A 178 3.97 3.92 -10.77
CA GLN A 178 2.62 3.81 -10.25
C GLN A 178 2.55 4.43 -8.87
N GLN A 179 1.67 5.40 -8.68
CA GLN A 179 1.35 5.94 -7.37
C GLN A 179 0.12 5.22 -6.81
N VAL A 180 0.21 4.76 -5.57
CA VAL A 180 -0.81 3.96 -4.91
C VAL A 180 -1.12 4.58 -3.56
N PHE A 181 -2.39 4.82 -3.29
CA PHE A 181 -2.86 5.22 -1.97
C PHE A 181 -3.23 3.99 -1.13
N LEU A 182 -2.70 3.91 0.07
CA LEU A 182 -2.99 2.86 1.06
C LEU A 182 -3.91 3.41 2.16
N PRO A 183 -5.22 3.18 2.08
CA PRO A 183 -6.16 3.70 3.07
C PRO A 183 -5.94 3.05 4.45
N ASN A 184 -6.34 3.75 5.52
CA ASN A 184 -6.29 3.24 6.90
C ASN A 184 -7.30 2.12 7.15
N ASN A 185 -8.35 2.04 6.34
CA ASN A 185 -9.35 1.00 6.46
C ASN A 185 -8.79 -0.33 5.93
N PRO A 186 -8.71 -1.40 6.75
CA PRO A 186 -8.19 -2.70 6.32
C PRO A 186 -8.90 -3.28 5.09
N ASP A 187 -10.22 -3.16 5.02
CA ASP A 187 -11.02 -3.71 3.91
C ASP A 187 -10.73 -2.98 2.59
N ALA A 188 -10.58 -1.65 2.64
CA ALA A 188 -10.21 -0.86 1.48
C ALA A 188 -8.76 -1.09 1.07
N ALA A 189 -7.84 -1.27 2.03
CA ALA A 189 -6.45 -1.59 1.76
C ALA A 189 -6.30 -2.97 1.10
N LEU A 190 -7.04 -3.97 1.56
CA LEU A 190 -7.06 -5.32 0.96
C LEU A 190 -7.67 -5.31 -0.45
N SER A 191 -8.57 -4.36 -0.74
CA SER A 191 -9.16 -4.20 -2.07
C SER A 191 -8.20 -3.60 -3.09
N ALA A 192 -7.15 -2.92 -2.64
CA ALA A 192 -6.09 -2.38 -3.48
C ALA A 192 -5.14 -3.51 -3.92
N GLN A 193 -5.55 -4.28 -4.93
CA GLN A 193 -4.75 -5.37 -5.50
C GLN A 193 -3.63 -4.82 -6.38
N VAL A 194 -2.65 -4.15 -5.78
CA VAL A 194 -1.47 -3.68 -6.50
C VAL A 194 -0.36 -4.72 -6.39
N LEU A 195 0.01 -5.27 -7.54
CA LEU A 195 1.04 -6.28 -7.62
C LEU A 195 2.42 -5.64 -7.79
N VAL A 196 3.33 -6.05 -6.93
CA VAL A 196 4.75 -5.72 -6.97
C VAL A 196 5.49 -6.92 -7.55
N ARG A 197 6.37 -6.66 -8.51
CA ARG A 197 7.16 -7.67 -9.20
C ARG A 197 8.60 -7.70 -8.69
N PRO A 198 9.30 -8.81 -8.85
CA PRO A 198 10.75 -8.86 -8.62
C PRO A 198 11.48 -7.78 -9.42
N GLY A 199 12.37 -7.06 -8.75
CA GLY A 199 13.12 -5.95 -9.33
C GLY A 199 12.49 -4.57 -9.16
N ASP A 200 11.28 -4.48 -8.61
CA ASP A 200 10.59 -3.22 -8.38
C ASP A 200 11.22 -2.45 -7.20
N LEU A 201 11.06 -1.13 -7.25
CA LEU A 201 11.42 -0.21 -6.19
C LEU A 201 10.16 0.41 -5.59
N ILE A 202 9.95 0.22 -4.29
CA ILE A 202 8.88 0.85 -3.52
C ILE A 202 9.47 2.03 -2.75
N ILE A 203 8.92 3.21 -2.98
CA ILE A 203 9.31 4.44 -2.29
C ILE A 203 8.14 4.89 -1.43
N VAL A 204 8.38 4.98 -0.13
CA VAL A 204 7.42 5.49 0.86
C VAL A 204 7.88 6.87 1.29
N PRO A 205 7.25 7.95 0.82
CA PRO A 205 7.65 9.30 1.21
C PRO A 205 7.23 9.61 2.64
N LYS A 206 7.79 10.67 3.18
CA LYS A 206 7.36 11.25 4.45
C LYS A 206 6.07 12.01 4.25
N ALA A 207 5.12 11.84 5.16
CA ALA A 207 3.86 12.60 5.16
C ALA A 207 4.13 14.08 5.46
N GLY A 208 3.31 14.94 4.89
CA GLY A 208 3.31 16.36 5.18
C GLY A 208 3.03 16.63 6.66
N ILE A 209 3.57 17.71 7.20
CA ILE A 209 3.35 18.16 8.58
C ILE A 209 2.67 19.52 8.52
N VAL A 210 1.65 19.71 9.34
CA VAL A 210 1.01 21.01 9.61
C VAL A 210 1.32 21.40 11.04
N TYR A 211 1.65 22.66 11.27
CA TYR A 211 1.96 23.18 12.58
C TYR A 211 0.77 23.96 13.14
N VAL A 212 0.28 23.56 14.31
CA VAL A 212 -0.77 24.30 15.05
C VAL A 212 -0.13 24.95 16.26
N LEU A 213 -0.14 26.27 16.30
CA LEU A 213 0.55 27.07 17.30
C LEU A 213 -0.41 28.06 17.97
N GLY A 214 -0.02 28.53 19.15
CA GLY A 214 -0.76 29.53 19.91
C GLY A 214 -1.66 28.92 20.97
N ASP A 215 -2.84 29.48 21.14
CA ASP A 215 -3.73 29.19 22.27
C ASP A 215 -4.67 28.00 22.00
N VAL A 216 -4.06 26.81 21.92
CA VAL A 216 -4.69 25.50 21.74
C VAL A 216 -4.31 24.55 22.86
N GLY A 217 -5.00 23.45 22.99
CA GLY A 217 -4.74 22.44 24.02
C GLY A 217 -3.33 21.85 23.95
N HIS A 218 -2.86 21.49 22.75
CA HIS A 218 -1.55 20.88 22.50
C HIS A 218 -0.93 21.52 21.27
N PRO A 219 -0.17 22.62 21.40
CA PRO A 219 0.57 23.18 20.27
C PRO A 219 1.64 22.21 19.76
N GLY A 220 1.78 22.05 18.43
CA GLY A 220 2.75 21.14 17.86
C GLY A 220 2.61 20.92 16.38
N GLY A 221 3.39 19.96 15.85
CA GLY A 221 3.31 19.49 14.47
C GLY A 221 2.42 18.25 14.35
N TYR A 222 1.51 18.26 13.40
CA TYR A 222 0.56 17.19 13.13
C TYR A 222 0.78 16.62 11.74
N VAL A 223 0.90 15.29 11.67
CA VAL A 223 1.17 14.59 10.42
C VAL A 223 -0.11 14.43 9.61
N MET A 224 -0.05 14.73 8.33
CA MET A 224 -1.16 14.58 7.38
C MET A 224 -1.17 13.14 6.87
N GLN A 225 -1.90 12.25 7.53
CA GLN A 225 -1.88 10.81 7.21
C GLN A 225 -2.94 10.37 6.20
N ASP A 226 -4.11 11.03 6.18
CA ASP A 226 -5.23 10.61 5.36
C ASP A 226 -5.37 11.50 4.12
N ASP A 227 -5.05 10.94 2.96
CA ASP A 227 -5.25 11.51 1.62
C ASP A 227 -4.80 12.98 1.46
N SER A 228 -3.82 13.40 2.25
CA SER A 228 -3.26 14.77 2.27
C SER A 228 -4.31 15.88 2.50
N THR A 229 -5.50 15.55 2.99
CA THR A 229 -6.62 16.49 3.14
C THR A 229 -6.94 16.78 4.59
N LEU A 230 -5.97 17.26 5.35
CA LEU A 230 -6.24 17.78 6.70
C LEU A 230 -6.88 19.17 6.59
N THR A 231 -8.02 19.38 7.26
CA THR A 231 -8.69 20.68 7.29
C THR A 231 -8.32 21.47 8.54
N VAL A 232 -8.60 22.77 8.53
CA VAL A 232 -8.36 23.63 9.70
C VAL A 232 -9.10 23.12 10.93
N LEU A 233 -10.36 22.73 10.79
CA LEU A 233 -11.15 22.23 11.91
C LEU A 233 -10.59 20.93 12.49
N GLN A 234 -10.17 20.03 11.61
CA GLN A 234 -9.53 18.78 12.01
C GLN A 234 -8.19 19.00 12.70
N ALA A 235 -7.35 19.91 12.18
CA ALA A 235 -6.07 20.24 12.79
C ALA A 235 -6.24 20.86 14.19
N VAL A 236 -7.22 21.75 14.34
CA VAL A 236 -7.57 22.32 15.66
C VAL A 236 -8.09 21.24 16.61
N ALA A 237 -8.90 20.31 16.13
CA ALA A 237 -9.40 19.21 16.94
C ALA A 237 -8.26 18.27 17.40
N LEU A 238 -7.32 17.94 16.51
CA LEU A 238 -6.12 17.17 16.84
C LEU A 238 -5.25 17.88 17.89
N ALA A 239 -5.20 19.22 17.82
CA ALA A 239 -4.49 20.05 18.81
C ALA A 239 -5.23 20.21 20.15
N GLY A 240 -6.30 19.44 20.38
CA GLY A 240 -7.09 19.49 21.62
C GLY A 240 -8.07 20.67 21.69
N GLY A 241 -8.35 21.30 20.54
CA GLY A 241 -9.26 22.45 20.44
C GLY A 241 -8.61 23.78 20.81
N ALA A 242 -9.31 24.86 20.48
CA ALA A 242 -8.97 26.20 20.95
C ALA A 242 -9.28 26.33 22.44
N THR A 243 -8.40 26.96 23.22
CA THR A 243 -8.64 27.15 24.64
C THR A 243 -9.74 28.21 24.90
N LYS A 244 -10.19 28.34 26.14
CA LYS A 244 -11.20 29.35 26.52
C LYS A 244 -10.73 30.80 26.31
N THR A 245 -9.39 30.99 26.31
CA THR A 245 -8.74 32.28 26.12
C THR A 245 -8.40 32.58 24.67
N ALA A 246 -8.57 31.63 23.78
CA ALA A 246 -8.25 31.76 22.37
C ALA A 246 -9.12 32.80 21.65
N SER A 247 -8.51 33.55 20.74
CA SER A 247 -9.17 34.50 19.86
C SER A 247 -9.54 33.86 18.53
N GLU A 248 -10.65 33.16 18.48
CA GLU A 248 -11.15 32.42 17.31
C GLU A 248 -11.46 33.29 16.07
N SER A 249 -11.62 34.63 16.30
CA SER A 249 -11.88 35.59 15.22
C SER A 249 -10.59 36.09 14.53
N HIS A 250 -9.43 35.81 15.09
CA HIS A 250 -8.15 36.30 14.59
C HIS A 250 -7.18 35.18 14.29
N VAL A 251 -7.70 34.00 13.95
CA VAL A 251 -6.88 32.85 13.54
C VAL A 251 -6.32 33.11 12.16
N ARG A 252 -5.05 32.76 11.98
CA ARG A 252 -4.30 32.97 10.75
C ARG A 252 -3.68 31.68 10.28
N LEU A 253 -3.79 31.46 9.00
CA LEU A 253 -3.08 30.40 8.30
C LEU A 253 -1.91 31.03 7.54
N ILE A 254 -0.70 30.62 7.89
CA ILE A 254 0.53 31.08 7.24
C ILE A 254 0.98 29.97 6.30
N ARG A 255 0.91 30.25 5.01
CA ARG A 255 1.25 29.29 3.94
C ARG A 255 2.46 29.76 3.18
N ARG A 256 3.38 28.82 2.92
CA ARG A 256 4.53 29.10 2.07
C ARG A 256 4.09 29.25 0.61
N SER A 257 4.46 30.35 -0.04
CA SER A 257 4.16 30.61 -1.46
C SER A 257 5.44 31.06 -2.16
N GLY A 258 6.03 30.18 -2.94
CA GLY A 258 7.32 30.44 -3.60
C GLY A 258 8.43 30.77 -2.60
N THR A 259 8.99 31.96 -2.68
CA THR A 259 10.06 32.45 -1.76
C THR A 259 9.54 33.17 -0.51
N GLY A 260 8.21 33.39 -0.39
CA GLY A 260 7.59 34.14 0.70
C GLY A 260 6.54 33.35 1.46
N TYR A 261 5.84 34.06 2.35
CA TYR A 261 4.72 33.52 3.11
C TYR A 261 3.46 34.34 2.82
N THR A 262 2.33 33.67 2.66
CA THR A 262 1.02 34.28 2.51
C THR A 262 0.23 34.05 3.80
N GLU A 263 -0.33 35.12 4.34
CA GLU A 263 -1.19 35.04 5.51
C GLU A 263 -2.64 35.07 5.07
N ILE A 264 -3.41 34.07 5.50
CA ILE A 264 -4.83 33.90 5.20
C ILE A 264 -5.60 33.97 6.51
N ALA A 265 -6.57 34.89 6.60
CA ALA A 265 -7.45 34.99 7.75
C ALA A 265 -8.41 33.79 7.76
N VAL A 266 -8.50 33.10 8.89
CA VAL A 266 -9.33 31.92 9.08
C VAL A 266 -10.52 32.27 9.99
N PRO A 267 -11.76 32.27 9.50
CA PRO A 267 -12.94 32.51 10.30
C PRO A 267 -13.35 31.25 11.09
N LEU A 268 -12.52 30.81 12.04
CA LEU A 268 -12.66 29.53 12.73
C LEU A 268 -14.05 29.33 13.34
N LYS A 269 -14.59 30.38 13.96
CA LYS A 269 -15.94 30.35 14.56
C LYS A 269 -17.04 30.06 13.53
N GLN A 270 -16.92 30.63 12.31
CA GLN A 270 -17.90 30.42 11.24
C GLN A 270 -17.80 29.03 10.64
N ILE A 271 -16.57 28.51 10.53
CA ILE A 271 -16.31 27.15 10.10
C ILE A 271 -16.92 26.15 11.11
N GLN A 272 -16.70 26.34 12.41
CA GLN A 272 -17.30 25.52 13.47
C GLN A 272 -18.83 25.53 13.45
N GLN A 273 -19.44 26.65 13.06
CA GLN A 273 -20.89 26.80 12.94
C GLN A 273 -21.45 26.28 11.61
N GLY A 274 -20.60 25.83 10.69
CA GLY A 274 -20.99 25.35 9.37
C GLY A 274 -21.45 26.46 8.41
N SER A 275 -21.24 27.74 8.76
CA SER A 275 -21.64 28.88 7.92
C SER A 275 -20.60 29.21 6.83
N THR A 276 -19.39 28.72 6.96
CA THR A 276 -18.31 28.88 5.99
C THR A 276 -17.66 27.52 5.74
N ALA A 277 -17.28 27.25 4.49
CA ALA A 277 -16.57 26.03 4.14
C ALA A 277 -15.23 25.94 4.88
N ASP A 278 -14.86 24.73 5.30
CA ASP A 278 -13.58 24.48 5.95
C ASP A 278 -12.42 24.61 4.94
N ILE A 279 -11.26 25.00 5.43
CA ILE A 279 -10.09 25.28 4.61
C ILE A 279 -9.18 24.05 4.66
N ALA A 280 -8.85 23.50 3.50
CA ALA A 280 -7.86 22.44 3.38
C ALA A 280 -6.44 22.99 3.63
N LEU A 281 -5.72 22.34 4.52
CA LEU A 281 -4.34 22.64 4.84
C LEU A 281 -3.39 21.95 3.84
N GLN A 282 -2.23 22.54 3.63
CA GLN A 282 -1.14 21.99 2.83
C GLN A 282 0.05 21.66 3.74
N HIS A 283 0.97 20.84 3.24
CA HIS A 283 2.21 20.57 3.97
C HIS A 283 2.95 21.88 4.29
N ASP A 284 3.57 21.93 5.44
CA ASP A 284 4.28 23.08 5.99
C ASP A 284 3.41 24.32 6.31
N ASP A 285 2.08 24.19 6.26
CA ASP A 285 1.19 25.24 6.75
C ASP A 285 1.34 25.44 8.26
N VAL A 286 1.28 26.69 8.69
CA VAL A 286 1.29 27.06 10.11
C VAL A 286 -0.04 27.72 10.45
N LEU A 287 -0.83 27.06 11.29
CA LEU A 287 -2.07 27.59 11.82
C LEU A 287 -1.78 28.28 13.16
N TRP A 288 -1.95 29.60 13.21
CA TRP A 288 -1.70 30.41 14.39
C TRP A 288 -3.03 30.86 15.03
N ILE A 289 -3.24 30.44 16.29
CA ILE A 289 -4.42 30.79 17.08
C ILE A 289 -3.99 31.74 18.21
N PRO A 290 -4.27 33.05 18.10
CA PRO A 290 -3.78 34.00 19.07
C PRO A 290 -4.56 33.95 20.38
N PHE A 291 -3.90 34.38 21.45
CA PHE A 291 -4.45 34.56 22.76
C PHE A 291 -5.29 35.86 22.85
N SER A 292 -6.40 35.84 23.56
CA SER A 292 -7.27 37.03 23.82
C SER A 292 -7.05 37.59 25.23
N TYR A 293 -6.40 38.72 25.32
CA TYR A 293 -6.18 39.39 26.58
C TYR A 293 -7.51 39.76 27.31
N GLY A 294 -8.53 40.18 26.55
CA GLY A 294 -9.82 40.52 27.10
C GLY A 294 -10.55 39.36 27.76
N LYS A 295 -10.55 38.17 27.10
CA LYS A 295 -11.15 36.96 27.65
C LYS A 295 -10.44 36.49 28.92
N ASN A 296 -9.11 36.57 28.95
CA ASN A 296 -8.32 36.16 30.10
C ASN A 296 -8.59 37.09 31.32
N PHE A 297 -8.67 38.40 31.12
CA PHE A 297 -9.03 39.34 32.18
C PHE A 297 -10.39 39.01 32.78
N ILE A 298 -11.40 38.71 31.96
CA ILE A 298 -12.74 38.36 32.44
C ILE A 298 -12.71 37.04 33.23
N ILE A 299 -11.99 36.04 32.78
CA ILE A 299 -11.88 34.73 33.46
C ILE A 299 -11.18 34.90 34.82
N GLN A 300 -10.08 35.63 34.87
CA GLN A 300 -9.37 35.88 36.14
C GLN A 300 -10.19 36.71 37.11
N SER A 301 -10.87 37.74 36.65
CA SER A 301 -11.73 38.57 37.51
C SER A 301 -12.93 37.80 38.05
N SER A 302 -13.56 36.93 37.24
CA SER A 302 -14.66 36.07 37.69
C SER A 302 -14.25 35.05 38.74
N SER A 303 -13.07 34.45 38.61
CA SER A 303 -12.53 33.50 39.58
C SER A 303 -12.16 34.20 40.91
N ALA A 304 -11.66 35.44 40.86
CA ALA A 304 -11.39 36.24 42.07
C ALA A 304 -12.67 36.63 42.80
N ILE A 305 -13.75 36.96 42.09
CA ILE A 305 -15.05 37.28 42.68
C ILE A 305 -15.68 36.05 43.35
N MET A 306 -15.62 34.89 42.71
CA MET A 306 -16.13 33.65 43.33
C MET A 306 -15.31 33.22 44.55
N GLY A 307 -14.00 33.40 44.55
CA GLY A 307 -13.14 33.11 45.69
C GLY A 307 -13.41 34.01 46.88
N SER A 308 -13.74 35.31 46.68
CA SER A 308 -14.06 36.27 47.75
C SER A 308 -15.46 36.07 48.33
N ALA A 309 -16.43 35.58 47.54
CA ALA A 309 -17.78 35.28 48.04
C ALA A 309 -17.82 34.04 48.97
N GLY A 310 -16.93 33.08 48.75
CA GLY A 310 -16.82 31.89 49.60
C GLY A 310 -16.25 32.16 50.99
N THR A 311 -15.37 33.15 51.14
CA THR A 311 -14.78 33.54 52.43
C THR A 311 -15.67 34.43 53.30
N ALA A 312 -16.61 35.18 52.70
CA ALA A 312 -17.54 35.99 53.44
C ALA A 312 -18.66 35.20 54.14
N ALA A 313 -18.93 33.97 53.73
CA ALA A 313 -19.98 33.13 54.32
C ALA A 313 -19.54 32.37 55.61
N VAL A 314 -18.27 32.40 55.97
CA VAL A 314 -17.72 31.65 57.13
C VAL A 314 -17.59 32.52 58.40
N TYR A 315 -17.76 33.82 58.30
CA TYR A 315 -17.74 34.70 59.46
C TYR A 315 -19.16 35.28 59.79
N ARG A 316 -20.00 34.48 60.48
CA ARG A 316 -21.07 34.96 61.27
C ARG A 316 -20.81 34.55 62.72
N PRO A 317 -20.77 35.52 63.66
CA PRO A 317 -20.60 35.23 65.10
C PRO A 317 -21.83 34.57 65.71
#